data_82130f49799203b6e40bb40aae10d3fb
#
_entry.id   82130f49799203b6e40bb40aae10d3fb
#
_cell.length_a   1.000
_cell.length_b   1.000
_cell.length_c   1.000
_cell.angle_alpha   90.00
_cell.angle_beta   90.00
_cell.angle_gamma   90.00
#
_symmetry.space_group_name_H-M   'P 1'
#
loop_
_entity.id
_entity.type
_entity.pdbx_description
1 polymer ?
#
loop_
_entity_poly.entity_id
_entity_poly.type
_entity_poly.pdbx_seq_one_letter_code
_entity_poly.pdbx_strand_id
1 'polypeptide(L)'
;MSGFDPGALLARHYELLRGPRVCLRLARVRDQAGIEELLHRQGMTVTGLELARLLRSHPRERIVICATALIGSADTIVGVGSLELRGSTGAHAPTWVVADQAQTDGLEELLHEALIGRARALTLTQAA
;
A
#
# COMPACT_ATOMS: atom_id res chain seq x y z
N MET A 1 1.46 -28.28 -5.19
CA MET A 1 0.60 -27.20 -5.26
C MET A 1 1.15 -25.96 -4.61
N SER A 2 0.90 -24.95 -5.19
CA SER A 2 1.41 -23.70 -4.69
C SER A 2 0.64 -23.27 -3.45
N GLY A 3 1.31 -23.00 -2.39
CA GLY A 3 0.73 -22.30 -1.30
C GLY A 3 0.42 -20.88 -1.68
N PHE A 4 -0.09 -20.14 -0.75
CA PHE A 4 -0.32 -18.72 -0.92
C PHE A 4 1.02 -18.03 -1.15
N ASP A 5 1.13 -17.29 -2.23
CA ASP A 5 2.29 -16.46 -2.51
C ASP A 5 1.94 -15.00 -2.19
N PRO A 6 2.47 -14.47 -1.08
CA PRO A 6 2.17 -13.08 -0.70
C PRO A 6 2.68 -12.06 -1.70
N GLY A 7 3.74 -12.41 -2.43
CA GLY A 7 4.23 -11.55 -3.50
C GLY A 7 3.27 -11.48 -4.68
N ALA A 8 2.34 -12.44 -4.77
CA ALA A 8 1.38 -12.47 -5.85
C ALA A 8 0.39 -11.31 -5.83
N LEU A 9 0.22 -10.65 -4.69
CA LEU A 9 -0.65 -9.48 -4.61
C LEU A 9 0.03 -8.21 -5.12
N LEU A 10 1.36 -8.24 -5.26
CA LEU A 10 2.11 -7.09 -5.73
C LEU A 10 2.47 -7.24 -7.21
N ALA A 11 2.71 -6.11 -7.87
CA ALA A 11 3.08 -6.05 -9.29
C ALA A 11 2.03 -6.67 -10.22
N ARG A 12 0.78 -6.72 -9.79
CA ARG A 12 -0.34 -7.22 -10.57
C ARG A 12 -1.39 -6.15 -10.77
N HIS A 13 -2.19 -6.33 -11.81
CA HIS A 13 -3.31 -5.46 -12.11
C HIS A 13 -4.59 -6.07 -11.52
N TYR A 14 -5.39 -5.24 -10.90
CA TYR A 14 -6.65 -5.63 -10.29
C TYR A 14 -7.78 -4.78 -10.82
N GLU A 15 -8.92 -5.42 -11.06
CA GLU A 15 -10.13 -4.70 -11.41
C GLU A 15 -10.92 -4.43 -10.13
N LEU A 16 -11.31 -3.18 -9.95
CA LEU A 16 -12.11 -2.77 -8.80
C LEU A 16 -13.60 -2.94 -9.14
N LEU A 17 -14.45 -2.89 -8.13
CA LEU A 17 -15.90 -2.88 -8.34
C LEU A 17 -16.30 -1.72 -9.23
N ARG A 18 -15.69 -0.56 -9.01
CA ARG A 18 -15.79 0.60 -9.88
C ARG A 18 -14.46 1.31 -9.88
N GLY A 19 -14.13 1.90 -11.02
CA GLY A 19 -12.91 2.66 -11.17
C GLY A 19 -11.93 2.01 -12.12
N PRO A 20 -10.76 2.58 -12.25
CA PRO A 20 -9.74 2.08 -13.17
C PRO A 20 -9.13 0.79 -12.66
N ARG A 21 -8.47 0.07 -13.56
CA ARG A 21 -7.62 -1.05 -13.18
C ARG A 21 -6.44 -0.51 -12.40
N VAL A 22 -6.10 -1.13 -11.28
CA VAL A 22 -5.01 -0.67 -10.42
C VAL A 22 -3.89 -1.70 -10.36
N CYS A 23 -2.67 -1.21 -10.14
CA CYS A 23 -1.50 -2.03 -9.90
C CYS A 23 -1.00 -1.76 -8.49
N LEU A 24 -0.77 -2.82 -7.71
CA LEU A 24 -0.22 -2.70 -6.36
C LEU A 24 1.29 -2.93 -6.40
N ARG A 25 2.03 -2.11 -5.68
CA ARG A 25 3.47 -2.29 -5.53
C ARG A 25 3.97 -1.66 -4.24
N LEU A 26 5.18 -2.04 -3.83
CA LEU A 26 5.81 -1.39 -2.68
C LEU A 26 6.09 0.07 -3.03
N ALA A 27 5.78 0.97 -2.12
CA ALA A 27 6.05 2.38 -2.29
C ALA A 27 7.55 2.66 -2.11
N ARG A 28 8.06 3.62 -2.85
CA ARG A 28 9.46 4.02 -2.82
C ARG A 28 9.56 5.52 -2.57
N VAL A 29 10.78 5.97 -2.24
CA VAL A 29 11.02 7.40 -1.97
C VAL A 29 10.55 8.28 -3.13
N ARG A 30 10.71 7.82 -4.36
CA ARG A 30 10.25 8.56 -5.55
C ARG A 30 8.75 8.75 -5.62
N ASP A 31 7.99 8.00 -4.82
CA ASP A 31 6.52 8.11 -4.79
C ASP A 31 6.03 9.20 -3.85
N GLN A 32 6.93 9.85 -3.13
CA GLN A 32 6.56 10.82 -2.10
C GLN A 32 5.61 11.89 -2.61
N ALA A 33 5.94 12.52 -3.74
CA ALA A 33 5.11 13.60 -4.28
C ALA A 33 3.70 13.12 -4.65
N GLY A 34 3.60 11.94 -5.27
CA GLY A 34 2.31 11.37 -5.64
C GLY A 34 1.47 10.99 -4.43
N ILE A 35 2.11 10.48 -3.39
CA ILE A 35 1.41 10.14 -2.15
C ILE A 35 0.94 11.39 -1.43
N GLU A 36 1.77 12.43 -1.36
CA GLU A 36 1.38 13.71 -0.77
C GLU A 36 0.16 14.29 -1.47
N GLU A 37 0.15 14.22 -2.79
CA GLU A 37 -0.95 14.72 -3.58
C GLU A 37 -2.24 13.95 -3.30
N LEU A 38 -2.15 12.61 -3.22
CA LEU A 38 -3.30 11.78 -2.86
C LEU A 38 -3.84 12.14 -1.48
N LEU A 39 -2.97 12.20 -0.48
CA LEU A 39 -3.37 12.51 0.89
C LEU A 39 -4.02 13.89 0.97
N HIS A 40 -3.47 14.85 0.26
CA HIS A 40 -4.02 16.20 0.22
C HIS A 40 -5.44 16.19 -0.39
N ARG A 41 -5.64 15.45 -1.49
CA ARG A 41 -6.97 15.34 -2.11
C ARG A 41 -8.00 14.71 -1.17
N GLN A 42 -7.55 13.83 -0.28
CA GLN A 42 -8.42 13.17 0.68
C GLN A 42 -8.56 13.97 1.99
N GLY A 43 -8.08 15.21 2.02
CA GLY A 43 -8.22 16.08 3.18
C GLY A 43 -7.29 15.78 4.33
N MET A 44 -6.23 15.01 4.08
CA MET A 44 -5.26 14.65 5.11
C MET A 44 -4.04 15.56 5.03
N THR A 45 -3.52 15.92 6.20
CA THR A 45 -2.30 16.74 6.30
C THR A 45 -1.19 15.87 6.84
N VAL A 46 -0.17 15.65 6.01
CA VAL A 46 1.04 14.92 6.40
C VAL A 46 2.23 15.75 5.96
N THR A 47 3.21 15.96 6.84
CA THR A 47 4.38 16.72 6.46
C THR A 47 5.25 15.91 5.51
N GLY A 48 5.98 16.60 4.63
CA GLY A 48 6.92 15.93 3.74
C GLY A 48 7.98 15.15 4.49
N LEU A 49 8.40 15.65 5.66
CA LEU A 49 9.38 14.98 6.50
C LEU A 49 8.85 13.67 7.07
N GLU A 50 7.61 13.66 7.55
CA GLU A 50 6.98 12.44 8.07
C GLU A 50 6.87 11.38 6.99
N LEU A 51 6.43 11.79 5.80
CA LEU A 51 6.28 10.87 4.69
C LEU A 51 7.63 10.36 4.21
N ALA A 52 8.65 11.23 4.16
CA ALA A 52 9.99 10.81 3.78
C ALA A 52 10.54 9.76 4.75
N ARG A 53 10.31 9.93 6.04
CA ARG A 53 10.72 8.96 7.05
C ARG A 53 9.99 7.63 6.86
N LEU A 54 8.69 7.69 6.60
CA LEU A 54 7.88 6.52 6.36
C LEU A 54 8.44 5.70 5.18
N LEU A 55 8.74 6.37 4.06
CA LEU A 55 9.21 5.72 2.85
C LEU A 55 10.63 5.19 2.97
N ARG A 56 11.42 5.71 3.92
CA ARG A 56 12.78 5.24 4.19
C ARG A 56 12.86 4.21 5.31
N SER A 57 11.73 3.82 5.88
CA SER A 57 11.71 2.81 6.92
C SER A 57 12.24 1.47 6.41
N HIS A 58 12.90 0.74 7.30
CA HIS A 58 13.40 -0.59 6.96
C HIS A 58 12.23 -1.51 6.61
N PRO A 59 12.33 -2.30 5.53
CA PRO A 59 11.24 -3.19 5.11
C PRO A 59 10.78 -4.19 6.17
N ARG A 60 11.62 -4.50 7.15
CA ARG A 60 11.26 -5.38 8.26
C ARG A 60 10.56 -4.67 9.40
N GLU A 61 10.52 -3.35 9.37
CA GLU A 61 9.86 -2.57 10.41
C GLU A 61 8.52 -2.05 9.92
N ARG A 62 8.42 -1.75 8.64
CA ARG A 62 7.21 -1.17 8.08
C ARG A 62 7.05 -1.54 6.62
N ILE A 63 5.82 -1.82 6.24
CA ILE A 63 5.44 -2.08 4.86
C ILE A 63 4.61 -0.90 4.38
N VAL A 64 4.96 -0.35 3.22
CA VAL A 64 4.15 0.67 2.57
C VAL A 64 3.86 0.21 1.15
N ILE A 65 2.58 0.08 0.83
CA ILE A 65 2.12 -0.35 -0.49
C ILE A 65 1.33 0.79 -1.11
N CYS A 66 1.59 1.07 -2.38
CA CYS A 66 0.79 2.03 -3.13
C CYS A 66 0.07 1.35 -4.29
N ALA A 67 -1.05 1.93 -4.68
CA ALA A 67 -1.81 1.51 -5.83
C ALA A 67 -1.73 2.60 -6.89
N THR A 68 -1.39 2.22 -8.11
CA THR A 68 -1.31 3.15 -9.24
C THR A 68 -2.34 2.78 -10.29
N ALA A 69 -2.79 3.78 -11.02
CA ALA A 69 -3.73 3.61 -12.12
C ALA A 69 -3.47 4.67 -13.18
N LEU A 70 -3.86 4.37 -14.41
CA LEU A 70 -3.86 5.38 -15.46
C LEU A 70 -5.14 6.19 -15.33
N ILE A 71 -5.00 7.46 -15.00
CA ILE A 71 -6.11 8.40 -14.97
C ILE A 71 -5.90 9.33 -16.17
N GLY A 72 -6.74 9.16 -17.18
CA GLY A 72 -6.43 9.75 -18.47
C GLY A 72 -5.19 9.06 -19.05
N SER A 73 -4.14 9.82 -19.32
CA SER A 73 -2.87 9.29 -19.80
C SER A 73 -1.76 9.33 -18.72
N ALA A 74 -2.10 9.72 -17.51
CA ALA A 74 -1.13 9.89 -16.44
C ALA A 74 -1.17 8.72 -15.45
N ASP A 75 0.00 8.17 -15.13
CA ASP A 75 0.15 7.16 -14.09
C ASP A 75 0.02 7.88 -12.74
N THR A 76 -1.01 7.52 -11.99
CA THR A 76 -1.43 8.27 -10.80
C THR A 76 -1.51 7.34 -9.61
N ILE A 77 -1.03 7.80 -8.45
CA ILE A 77 -1.20 7.06 -7.20
C ILE A 77 -2.63 7.32 -6.70
N VAL A 78 -3.43 6.25 -6.62
CA VAL A 78 -4.82 6.31 -6.21
C VAL A 78 -5.08 5.66 -4.87
N GLY A 79 -4.06 5.09 -4.25
CA GLY A 79 -4.17 4.51 -2.92
C GLY A 79 -2.82 4.27 -2.31
N VAL A 80 -2.79 4.23 -0.98
CA VAL A 80 -1.57 3.94 -0.22
C VAL A 80 -1.97 3.39 1.14
N GLY A 81 -1.19 2.45 1.63
CA GLY A 81 -1.40 1.91 2.97
C GLY A 81 -0.08 1.59 3.64
N SER A 82 -0.09 1.63 4.96
CA SER A 82 1.08 1.36 5.78
C SER A 82 0.73 0.36 6.87
N LEU A 83 1.65 -0.57 7.14
CA LEU A 83 1.53 -1.52 8.22
C LEU A 83 2.85 -1.58 8.97
N GLU A 84 2.79 -1.39 10.27
CA GLU A 84 3.96 -1.43 11.12
C GLU A 84 4.13 -2.84 11.67
N LEU A 85 5.34 -3.39 11.48
CA LEU A 85 5.67 -4.76 11.93
C LEU A 85 6.29 -4.76 13.32
N ARG A 86 6.87 -3.64 13.72
CA ARG A 86 7.58 -3.54 14.98
C ARG A 86 6.65 -3.75 16.17
N GLY A 87 7.03 -4.64 17.06
CA GLY A 87 6.23 -4.95 18.24
C GLY A 87 5.03 -5.85 17.97
N SER A 88 4.89 -6.34 16.77
CA SER A 88 3.77 -7.21 16.41
C SER A 88 3.93 -8.58 17.04
N THR A 89 2.86 -9.13 17.57
CA THR A 89 2.84 -10.45 18.23
C THR A 89 2.02 -11.47 17.45
N GLY A 90 1.92 -11.31 16.14
CA GLY A 90 1.25 -12.27 15.29
C GLY A 90 -0.05 -11.80 14.66
N ALA A 91 -0.76 -10.91 15.30
CA ALA A 91 -1.94 -10.31 14.70
C ALA A 91 -1.52 -9.01 14.03
N HIS A 92 -1.61 -8.97 12.70
CA HIS A 92 -1.23 -7.78 11.94
C HIS A 92 -2.47 -7.02 11.49
N ALA A 93 -2.42 -5.72 11.62
CA ALA A 93 -3.45 -4.83 11.08
C ALA A 93 -2.77 -3.62 10.45
N PRO A 94 -3.30 -3.10 9.34
CA PRO A 94 -2.75 -1.88 8.77
C PRO A 94 -2.79 -0.73 9.77
N THR A 95 -1.73 0.08 9.76
CA THR A 95 -1.68 1.28 10.58
C THR A 95 -2.66 2.31 10.03
N TRP A 96 -2.67 2.45 8.70
CA TRP A 96 -3.65 3.27 8.00
C TRP A 96 -3.69 2.87 6.52
N VAL A 97 -4.83 3.13 5.90
CA VAL A 97 -5.06 2.90 4.48
C VAL A 97 -5.87 4.07 3.95
N VAL A 98 -5.46 4.62 2.82
CA VAL A 98 -6.14 5.74 2.17
C VAL A 98 -6.33 5.41 0.70
N ALA A 99 -7.54 5.54 0.20
CA ALA A 99 -7.86 5.37 -1.21
C ALA A 99 -8.56 6.60 -1.74
N ASP A 100 -8.39 6.87 -3.03
CA ASP A 100 -9.08 7.96 -3.69
C ASP A 100 -10.54 7.60 -3.87
N GLN A 101 -11.40 8.11 -3.00
CA GLN A 101 -12.82 7.76 -2.96
C GLN A 101 -13.57 8.21 -4.21
N ALA A 102 -13.08 9.24 -4.90
CA ALA A 102 -13.73 9.72 -6.10
C ALA A 102 -13.41 8.84 -7.32
N GLN A 103 -12.26 8.16 -7.31
CA GLN A 103 -11.76 7.41 -8.47
C GLN A 103 -11.89 5.90 -8.31
N THR A 104 -12.03 5.40 -7.09
CA THR A 104 -11.93 3.95 -6.82
C THR A 104 -13.05 3.46 -5.91
N ASP A 105 -13.38 2.16 -6.05
CA ASP A 105 -14.33 1.49 -5.16
C ASP A 105 -13.78 0.10 -4.86
N GLY A 106 -13.60 -0.22 -3.59
CA GLY A 106 -13.04 -1.50 -3.16
C GLY A 106 -11.52 -1.51 -3.02
N LEU A 107 -10.85 -0.39 -3.26
CA LEU A 107 -9.39 -0.35 -3.17
C LEU A 107 -8.88 -0.43 -1.74
N GLU A 108 -9.60 0.12 -0.77
CA GLU A 108 -9.18 0.03 0.62
C GLU A 108 -9.07 -1.42 1.09
N GLU A 109 -10.05 -2.24 0.76
CA GLU A 109 -10.06 -3.64 1.11
C GLU A 109 -8.91 -4.39 0.45
N LEU A 110 -8.64 -4.08 -0.81
CA LEU A 110 -7.53 -4.70 -1.54
C LEU A 110 -6.19 -4.33 -0.92
N LEU A 111 -5.98 -3.06 -0.57
CA LEU A 111 -4.75 -2.63 0.10
C LEU A 111 -4.61 -3.29 1.47
N HIS A 112 -5.70 -3.40 2.21
CA HIS A 112 -5.72 -4.05 3.52
C HIS A 112 -5.25 -5.51 3.39
N GLU A 113 -5.82 -6.25 2.46
CA GLU A 113 -5.43 -7.64 2.23
C GLU A 113 -3.96 -7.77 1.80
N ALA A 114 -3.51 -6.87 0.93
CA ALA A 114 -2.12 -6.90 0.45
C ALA A 114 -1.12 -6.64 1.58
N LEU A 115 -1.42 -5.68 2.46
CA LEU A 115 -0.57 -5.37 3.59
C LEU A 115 -0.48 -6.55 4.56
N ILE A 116 -1.61 -7.15 4.89
CA ILE A 116 -1.64 -8.29 5.80
C ILE A 116 -0.93 -9.48 5.18
N GLY A 117 -1.15 -9.75 3.91
CA GLY A 117 -0.48 -10.83 3.20
C GLY A 117 1.04 -10.68 3.21
N ARG A 118 1.52 -9.47 2.95
CA ARG A 118 2.96 -9.19 2.98
C ARG A 118 3.53 -9.35 4.38
N ALA A 119 2.80 -8.89 5.41
CA ALA A 119 3.23 -9.01 6.80
C ALA A 119 3.37 -10.47 7.20
N ARG A 120 2.40 -11.31 6.84
CA ARG A 120 2.44 -12.74 7.12
C ARG A 120 3.64 -13.41 6.45
N ALA A 121 3.91 -13.04 5.20
CA ALA A 121 5.05 -13.59 4.47
C ALA A 121 6.37 -13.28 5.18
N LEU A 122 6.55 -12.04 5.59
CA LEU A 122 7.78 -11.63 6.27
C LEU A 122 7.91 -12.32 7.63
N THR A 123 6.81 -12.48 8.34
CA THR A 123 6.82 -13.17 9.62
C THR A 123 7.20 -14.63 9.47
N LEU A 124 6.64 -15.32 8.49
CA LEU A 124 6.97 -16.72 8.22
C LEU A 124 8.45 -16.88 7.85
N THR A 125 8.98 -15.98 7.04
CA THR A 125 10.38 -16.01 6.64
C THR A 125 11.30 -15.81 7.84
N GLN A 126 10.93 -14.94 8.77
CA GLN A 126 11.72 -14.71 9.98
C GLN A 126 11.65 -15.87 10.97
N ALA A 127 10.54 -16.58 11.00
CA ALA A 127 10.37 -17.73 11.88
C ALA A 127 11.15 -18.96 11.40
N ALA A 128 11.49 -19.01 10.14
CA ALA A 128 12.30 -20.09 9.59
C ALA A 128 13.81 -19.86 9.88
#